data_1fd241154ebe58f78680847a63a1d46d
#
_entry.id   1fd241154ebe58f78680847a63a1d46d
#
_cell.length_a   1.000
_cell.length_b   1.000
_cell.length_c   1.000
_cell.angle_alpha   90.00
_cell.angle_beta   90.00
_cell.angle_gamma   90.00
#
_symmetry.space_group_name_H-M   'P 1'
#
loop_
_entity.id
_entity.type
_entity.pdbx_description
1 polymer ?
#
loop_
_entity_poly.entity_id
_entity_poly.type
_entity_poly.pdbx_seq_one_letter_code
_entity_poly.pdbx_strand_id
1 'polypeptide(L)'
;MAADLGEMYRAARVRISALVSDEIGAVAVPATPLWDVHDVVAHLAGMTEDVHTGNMDGVTTDPWTAAQVERGRTKSVADLVAMWTEYAPRIEWFLSTPDGASAFRAVLDIHTHEADLLNALGRPIDLPAEFLTWMTPLLREGFDEAVAEAGLPAATVDASDLQWFRGRLGRRTADEVRTYGWSVDPAAYLDHWFIFGRAERSLGETCSDGPA
;
A
#
# COMPACT_ATOMS: atom_id res chain seq x y z
N MET A 1 -10.15 17.94 -11.78
CA MET A 1 -9.24 17.33 -12.78
C MET A 1 -9.15 15.85 -12.44
N ALA A 2 -8.96 14.96 -13.43
CA ALA A 2 -8.67 13.57 -13.13
C ALA A 2 -7.30 13.50 -12.42
N ALA A 3 -7.16 12.55 -11.47
CA ALA A 3 -5.90 12.34 -10.77
C ALA A 3 -4.81 11.86 -11.75
N ASP A 4 -3.62 12.42 -11.68
CA ASP A 4 -2.46 11.93 -12.45
C ASP A 4 -1.77 10.84 -11.63
N LEU A 5 -2.07 9.58 -11.97
CA LEU A 5 -1.55 8.41 -11.27
C LEU A 5 -0.03 8.27 -11.42
N GLY A 6 0.53 8.69 -12.56
CA GLY A 6 1.98 8.66 -12.78
C GLY A 6 2.70 9.67 -11.89
N GLU A 7 2.15 10.86 -11.73
CA GLU A 7 2.68 11.86 -10.81
C GLU A 7 2.58 11.40 -9.35
N MET A 8 1.44 10.81 -8.95
CA MET A 8 1.28 10.25 -7.59
C MET A 8 2.33 9.16 -7.31
N TYR A 9 2.54 8.24 -8.27
CA TYR A 9 3.54 7.18 -8.15
C TYR A 9 4.95 7.76 -8.03
N ARG A 10 5.30 8.69 -8.92
CA ARG A 10 6.62 9.36 -8.93
C ARG A 10 6.90 10.08 -7.63
N ALA A 11 5.94 10.84 -7.13
CA ALA A 11 6.08 11.57 -5.87
C ALA A 11 6.30 10.63 -4.68
N ALA A 12 5.54 9.52 -4.59
CA ALA A 12 5.72 8.49 -3.56
C ALA A 12 7.10 7.83 -3.65
N ARG A 13 7.55 7.45 -4.87
CA ARG A 13 8.90 6.91 -5.08
C ARG A 13 9.99 7.85 -4.59
N VAL A 14 9.88 9.14 -4.89
CA VAL A 14 10.86 10.15 -4.44
C VAL A 14 10.88 10.25 -2.91
N ARG A 15 9.72 10.24 -2.25
CA ARG A 15 9.64 10.29 -0.78
C ARG A 15 10.24 9.04 -0.15
N ILE A 16 9.90 7.84 -0.67
CA ILE A 16 10.46 6.58 -0.19
C ILE A 16 11.98 6.55 -0.40
N SER A 17 12.48 6.95 -1.59
CA SER A 17 13.91 6.97 -1.88
C SER A 17 14.69 7.91 -0.95
N ALA A 18 14.06 8.99 -0.47
CA ALA A 18 14.67 9.88 0.51
C ALA A 18 14.56 9.36 1.96
N LEU A 19 13.68 8.41 2.21
CA LEU A 19 13.42 7.83 3.53
C LEU A 19 14.37 6.69 3.87
N VAL A 20 14.82 5.91 2.87
CA VAL A 20 15.54 4.65 3.03
C VAL A 20 17.05 4.80 2.81
N SER A 21 17.84 3.95 3.48
CA SER A 21 19.30 3.85 3.29
C SER A 21 19.78 2.47 3.71
N ASP A 22 21.06 2.15 3.39
CA ASP A 22 21.67 0.88 3.80
C ASP A 22 21.73 0.70 5.31
N GLU A 23 21.83 1.81 6.08
CA GLU A 23 21.92 1.78 7.54
C GLU A 23 20.63 1.27 8.21
N ILE A 24 19.50 1.48 7.58
CA ILE A 24 18.18 1.07 8.10
C ILE A 24 17.60 -0.14 7.34
N GLY A 25 18.34 -0.69 6.37
CA GLY A 25 17.87 -1.79 5.52
C GLY A 25 17.36 -3.00 6.32
N ALA A 26 17.99 -3.32 7.44
CA ALA A 26 17.61 -4.46 8.30
C ALA A 26 16.52 -4.14 9.34
N VAL A 27 15.89 -2.97 9.30
CA VAL A 27 14.77 -2.64 10.20
C VAL A 27 13.54 -3.44 9.77
N ALA A 28 13.01 -4.27 10.69
CA ALA A 28 11.82 -5.07 10.41
C ALA A 28 10.59 -4.19 10.16
N VAL A 29 9.76 -4.58 9.20
CA VAL A 29 8.51 -3.87 8.83
C VAL A 29 7.31 -4.60 9.46
N PRO A 30 6.68 -4.04 10.51
CA PRO A 30 5.64 -4.75 11.26
C PRO A 30 4.43 -5.16 10.43
N ALA A 31 4.10 -4.41 9.38
CA ALA A 31 2.98 -4.65 8.49
C ALA A 31 3.22 -5.83 7.52
N THR A 32 4.48 -6.16 7.27
CA THR A 32 4.93 -7.28 6.43
C THR A 32 5.95 -8.11 7.22
N PRO A 33 5.52 -8.97 8.16
CA PRO A 33 6.37 -9.50 9.22
C PRO A 33 7.51 -10.43 8.73
N LEU A 34 7.51 -10.81 7.46
CA LEU A 34 8.59 -11.56 6.83
C LEU A 34 9.62 -10.66 6.13
N TRP A 35 9.41 -9.34 6.12
CA TRP A 35 10.20 -8.36 5.40
C TRP A 35 10.84 -7.34 6.33
N ASP A 36 11.98 -6.86 5.92
CA ASP A 36 12.62 -5.66 6.42
C ASP A 36 12.51 -4.50 5.40
N VAL A 37 13.09 -3.36 5.71
CA VAL A 37 13.12 -2.19 4.82
C VAL A 37 13.76 -2.52 3.47
N HIS A 38 14.84 -3.30 3.48
CA HIS A 38 15.52 -3.73 2.26
C HIS A 38 14.59 -4.55 1.36
N ASP A 39 13.84 -5.51 1.92
CA ASP A 39 12.93 -6.36 1.17
C ASP A 39 11.79 -5.55 0.54
N VAL A 40 11.23 -4.56 1.26
CA VAL A 40 10.21 -3.64 0.72
C VAL A 40 10.77 -2.85 -0.46
N VAL A 41 11.99 -2.30 -0.34
CA VAL A 41 12.63 -1.56 -1.45
C VAL A 41 12.93 -2.49 -2.62
N ALA A 42 13.38 -3.72 -2.36
CA ALA A 42 13.62 -4.73 -3.38
C ALA A 42 12.35 -5.09 -4.15
N HIS A 43 11.22 -5.23 -3.46
CA HIS A 43 9.92 -5.43 -4.08
C HIS A 43 9.52 -4.26 -4.99
N LEU A 44 9.53 -3.03 -4.50
CA LEU A 44 9.12 -1.85 -5.25
C LEU A 44 10.01 -1.59 -6.48
N ALA A 45 11.33 -1.73 -6.32
CA ALA A 45 12.29 -1.61 -7.42
C ALA A 45 12.15 -2.77 -8.42
N GLY A 46 11.98 -3.99 -7.93
CA GLY A 46 11.79 -5.20 -8.74
C GLY A 46 10.50 -5.17 -9.55
N MET A 47 9.43 -4.61 -9.02
CA MET A 47 8.18 -4.40 -9.76
C MET A 47 8.40 -3.48 -10.96
N THR A 48 9.14 -2.38 -10.80
CA THR A 48 9.45 -1.49 -11.94
C THR A 48 10.40 -2.12 -12.94
N GLU A 49 11.35 -2.96 -12.49
CA GLU A 49 12.19 -3.78 -13.37
C GLU A 49 11.34 -4.73 -14.22
N ASP A 50 10.39 -5.44 -13.59
CA ASP A 50 9.48 -6.37 -14.27
C ASP A 50 8.61 -5.64 -15.32
N VAL A 51 8.06 -4.47 -15.01
CA VAL A 51 7.34 -3.61 -15.97
C VAL A 51 8.26 -3.17 -17.11
N HIS A 52 9.50 -2.79 -16.80
CA HIS A 52 10.47 -2.33 -17.80
C HIS A 52 10.86 -3.45 -18.77
N THR A 53 11.10 -4.65 -18.26
CA THR A 53 11.53 -5.81 -19.04
C THR A 53 10.39 -6.59 -19.65
N GLY A 54 9.13 -6.35 -19.22
CA GLY A 54 7.96 -7.08 -19.64
C GLY A 54 7.75 -8.43 -18.93
N ASN A 55 8.39 -8.64 -17.79
CA ASN A 55 8.25 -9.85 -16.96
C ASN A 55 6.97 -9.80 -16.12
N MET A 56 5.82 -9.94 -16.79
CA MET A 56 4.50 -9.76 -16.17
C MET A 56 3.77 -11.09 -15.88
N ASP A 57 4.42 -12.22 -16.09
CA ASP A 57 3.83 -13.55 -15.82
C ASP A 57 3.63 -13.72 -14.32
N GLY A 58 2.36 -13.95 -13.92
CA GLY A 58 2.01 -14.08 -12.51
C GLY A 58 1.93 -12.75 -11.74
N VAL A 59 1.85 -11.61 -12.41
CA VAL A 59 1.70 -10.29 -11.80
C VAL A 59 0.66 -10.30 -10.68
N THR A 60 0.97 -9.66 -9.55
CA THR A 60 0.15 -9.59 -8.33
C THR A 60 0.03 -10.90 -7.52
N THR A 61 0.78 -11.94 -7.84
CA THR A 61 0.83 -13.17 -7.03
C THR A 61 2.02 -13.18 -6.06
N ASP A 62 1.89 -13.93 -4.96
CA ASP A 62 2.98 -14.07 -3.98
C ASP A 62 4.29 -14.60 -4.60
N PRO A 63 4.30 -15.61 -5.51
CA PRO A 63 5.53 -16.04 -6.18
C PRO A 63 6.21 -14.94 -7.00
N TRP A 64 5.43 -14.08 -7.69
CA TRP A 64 5.97 -12.97 -8.46
C TRP A 64 6.63 -11.93 -7.54
N THR A 65 5.96 -11.56 -6.46
CA THR A 65 6.49 -10.65 -5.42
C THR A 65 7.75 -11.23 -4.75
N ALA A 66 7.71 -12.51 -4.37
CA ALA A 66 8.86 -13.20 -3.75
C ALA A 66 10.09 -13.22 -4.67
N ALA A 67 9.88 -13.38 -5.98
CA ALA A 67 10.98 -13.34 -6.96
C ALA A 67 11.65 -11.96 -7.04
N GLN A 68 10.92 -10.86 -6.86
CA GLN A 68 11.48 -9.50 -6.82
C GLN A 68 12.38 -9.31 -5.60
N VAL A 69 11.89 -9.70 -4.41
CA VAL A 69 12.67 -9.66 -3.17
C VAL A 69 13.93 -10.51 -3.31
N GLU A 70 13.83 -11.73 -3.83
CA GLU A 70 14.98 -12.63 -3.98
C GLU A 70 16.03 -12.06 -4.94
N ARG A 71 15.63 -11.45 -6.07
CA ARG A 71 16.57 -10.77 -7.00
C ARG A 71 17.26 -9.56 -6.37
N GLY A 72 16.59 -8.92 -5.42
CA GLY A 72 17.11 -7.77 -4.68
C GLY A 72 18.16 -8.12 -3.62
N ARG A 73 18.16 -9.34 -3.06
CA ARG A 73 18.93 -9.73 -1.86
C ARG A 73 20.43 -9.43 -1.92
N THR A 74 21.02 -9.41 -3.10
CA THR A 74 22.47 -9.17 -3.28
C THR A 74 22.82 -7.72 -3.57
N LYS A 75 21.81 -6.84 -3.65
CA LYS A 75 22.01 -5.41 -3.93
C LYS A 75 21.94 -4.62 -2.61
N SER A 76 22.66 -3.51 -2.53
CA SER A 76 22.46 -2.54 -1.46
C SER A 76 21.12 -1.80 -1.62
N VAL A 77 20.60 -1.18 -0.56
CA VAL A 77 19.42 -0.30 -0.66
C VAL A 77 19.70 0.84 -1.65
N ALA A 78 20.92 1.37 -1.64
CA ALA A 78 21.33 2.42 -2.59
C ALA A 78 21.29 1.93 -4.05
N ASP A 79 21.76 0.70 -4.34
CA ASP A 79 21.68 0.12 -5.68
C ASP A 79 20.24 -0.14 -6.12
N LEU A 80 19.37 -0.61 -5.20
CA LEU A 80 17.94 -0.81 -5.46
C LEU A 80 17.25 0.51 -5.79
N VAL A 81 17.53 1.58 -5.06
CA VAL A 81 16.97 2.93 -5.32
C VAL A 81 17.47 3.47 -6.67
N ALA A 82 18.76 3.23 -7.01
CA ALA A 82 19.30 3.63 -8.30
C ALA A 82 18.60 2.88 -9.46
N MET A 83 18.45 1.56 -9.35
CA MET A 83 17.71 0.72 -10.29
C MET A 83 16.24 1.17 -10.43
N TRP A 84 15.58 1.44 -9.31
CA TRP A 84 14.21 1.94 -9.29
C TRP A 84 14.08 3.27 -10.04
N THR A 85 15.03 4.19 -9.82
CA THR A 85 15.07 5.48 -10.50
C THR A 85 15.30 5.33 -12.01
N GLU A 86 16.09 4.37 -12.44
CA GLU A 86 16.35 4.07 -13.86
C GLU A 86 15.09 3.53 -14.57
N TYR A 87 14.36 2.62 -13.93
CA TYR A 87 13.23 1.90 -14.58
C TYR A 87 11.86 2.54 -14.38
N ALA A 88 11.67 3.33 -13.32
CA ALA A 88 10.38 3.93 -12.98
C ALA A 88 9.77 4.83 -14.08
N PRO A 89 10.53 5.57 -14.93
CA PRO A 89 9.92 6.42 -15.94
C PRO A 89 8.94 5.72 -16.87
N ARG A 90 9.10 4.41 -17.09
CA ARG A 90 8.18 3.64 -17.95
C ARG A 90 6.80 3.46 -17.32
N ILE A 91 6.74 3.05 -16.05
CA ILE A 91 5.47 2.89 -15.35
C ILE A 91 4.84 4.25 -15.03
N GLU A 92 5.64 5.26 -14.67
CA GLU A 92 5.17 6.61 -14.40
C GLU A 92 4.48 7.20 -15.65
N TRP A 93 5.10 7.05 -16.82
CA TRP A 93 4.50 7.46 -18.09
C TRP A 93 3.20 6.70 -18.39
N PHE A 94 3.19 5.37 -18.23
CA PHE A 94 2.01 4.54 -18.49
C PHE A 94 0.84 4.96 -17.59
N LEU A 95 1.09 5.13 -16.30
CA LEU A 95 0.09 5.55 -15.31
C LEU A 95 -0.52 6.93 -15.62
N SER A 96 0.22 7.82 -16.30
CA SER A 96 -0.30 9.13 -16.75
C SER A 96 -1.11 9.05 -18.05
N THR A 97 -1.22 7.88 -18.68
CA THR A 97 -2.08 7.69 -19.86
C THR A 97 -3.52 7.34 -19.47
N PRO A 98 -4.50 7.50 -20.37
CA PRO A 98 -5.88 7.04 -20.10
C PRO A 98 -5.97 5.56 -19.74
N ASP A 99 -5.11 4.71 -20.29
CA ASP A 99 -5.08 3.27 -20.01
C ASP A 99 -4.44 2.95 -18.65
N GLY A 100 -3.69 3.89 -18.11
CA GLY A 100 -3.00 3.77 -16.81
C GLY A 100 -3.95 3.58 -15.62
N ALA A 101 -5.20 4.01 -15.75
CA ALA A 101 -6.23 3.77 -14.74
C ALA A 101 -6.43 2.27 -14.43
N SER A 102 -6.19 1.39 -15.41
CA SER A 102 -6.25 -0.07 -15.22
C SER A 102 -5.16 -0.63 -14.29
N ALA A 103 -4.05 0.11 -14.12
CA ALA A 103 -2.92 -0.25 -13.27
C ALA A 103 -2.90 0.52 -11.92
N PHE A 104 -4.03 1.05 -11.48
CA PHE A 104 -4.15 1.82 -10.23
C PHE A 104 -3.57 1.10 -9.00
N ARG A 105 -3.52 -0.23 -9.04
CA ARG A 105 -2.94 -1.05 -7.96
C ARG A 105 -1.47 -0.76 -7.72
N ALA A 106 -0.71 -0.30 -8.71
CA ALA A 106 0.68 0.12 -8.51
C ALA A 106 0.77 1.38 -7.64
N VAL A 107 -0.20 2.30 -7.80
CA VAL A 107 -0.28 3.52 -6.95
C VAL A 107 -0.76 3.17 -5.55
N LEU A 108 -1.70 2.23 -5.42
CA LEU A 108 -2.13 1.68 -4.13
C LEU A 108 -0.96 1.03 -3.38
N ASP A 109 -0.20 0.17 -4.07
CA ASP A 109 0.90 -0.61 -3.53
C ASP A 109 2.03 0.27 -3.00
N ILE A 110 2.51 1.22 -3.81
CA ILE A 110 3.60 2.11 -3.40
C ILE A 110 3.23 2.97 -2.17
N HIS A 111 2.00 3.49 -2.07
CA HIS A 111 1.56 4.26 -0.90
C HIS A 111 1.31 3.36 0.33
N THR A 112 0.89 2.11 0.11
CA THR A 112 0.80 1.12 1.18
C THR A 112 2.16 0.90 1.82
N HIS A 113 3.17 0.66 1.02
CA HIS A 113 4.53 0.45 1.50
C HIS A 113 5.21 1.74 1.99
N GLU A 114 4.85 2.91 1.48
CA GLU A 114 5.27 4.18 2.06
C GLU A 114 4.82 4.30 3.53
N ALA A 115 3.53 4.02 3.79
CA ALA A 115 3.00 4.03 5.14
C ALA A 115 3.62 2.94 6.03
N ASP A 116 3.84 1.74 5.49
CA ASP A 116 4.49 0.63 6.21
C ASP A 116 5.92 0.99 6.63
N LEU A 117 6.70 1.65 5.74
CA LEU A 117 8.05 2.12 6.01
C LEU A 117 8.06 3.25 7.05
N LEU A 118 7.15 4.22 6.95
CA LEU A 118 7.03 5.29 7.94
C LEU A 118 6.78 4.69 9.33
N ASN A 119 5.84 3.75 9.44
CA ASN A 119 5.57 3.06 10.71
C ASN A 119 6.78 2.28 11.22
N ALA A 120 7.46 1.51 10.37
CA ALA A 120 8.66 0.75 10.75
C ALA A 120 9.76 1.65 11.32
N LEU A 121 9.87 2.88 10.84
CA LEU A 121 10.85 3.87 11.28
C LEU A 121 10.35 4.75 12.45
N GLY A 122 9.20 4.43 13.04
CA GLY A 122 8.62 5.18 14.15
C GLY A 122 8.21 6.61 13.77
N ARG A 123 7.94 6.86 12.49
CA ARG A 123 7.48 8.15 11.98
C ARG A 123 5.95 8.17 11.88
N PRO A 124 5.31 9.32 12.09
CA PRO A 124 3.89 9.46 11.81
C PRO A 124 3.59 9.15 10.33
N ILE A 125 2.48 8.45 10.09
CA ILE A 125 1.98 8.21 8.73
C ILE A 125 1.35 9.51 8.24
N ASP A 126 2.00 10.13 7.25
CA ASP A 126 1.58 11.37 6.61
C ASP A 126 1.55 11.16 5.09
N LEU A 127 0.45 10.60 4.60
CA LEU A 127 0.24 10.38 3.17
C LEU A 127 -0.43 11.60 2.53
N PRO A 128 -0.14 11.90 1.25
CA PRO A 128 -0.76 13.03 0.56
C PRO A 128 -2.29 12.95 0.57
N ALA A 129 -2.94 14.04 0.97
CA ALA A 129 -4.40 14.13 1.00
C ALA A 129 -5.02 13.87 -0.38
N GLU A 130 -4.35 14.27 -1.47
CA GLU A 130 -4.79 13.98 -2.84
C GLU A 130 -4.91 12.48 -3.11
N PHE A 131 -3.90 11.70 -2.67
CA PHE A 131 -3.93 10.25 -2.80
C PHE A 131 -5.08 9.64 -1.99
N LEU A 132 -5.22 10.02 -0.71
CA LEU A 132 -6.28 9.48 0.16
C LEU A 132 -7.67 9.84 -0.39
N THR A 133 -7.89 11.08 -0.81
CA THR A 133 -9.16 11.54 -1.41
C THR A 133 -9.49 10.78 -2.69
N TRP A 134 -8.50 10.43 -3.49
CA TRP A 134 -8.70 9.64 -4.71
C TRP A 134 -8.96 8.16 -4.39
N MET A 135 -8.25 7.58 -3.43
CA MET A 135 -8.29 6.14 -3.14
C MET A 135 -9.51 5.73 -2.29
N THR A 136 -9.92 6.56 -1.32
CA THR A 136 -10.99 6.18 -0.38
C THR A 136 -12.31 5.82 -1.06
N PRO A 137 -12.80 6.54 -2.09
CA PRO A 137 -14.01 6.13 -2.80
C PRO A 137 -13.91 4.74 -3.41
N LEU A 138 -12.76 4.37 -3.99
CA LEU A 138 -12.52 3.04 -4.57
C LEU A 138 -12.53 1.93 -3.50
N LEU A 139 -11.97 2.22 -2.32
CA LEU A 139 -11.99 1.28 -1.20
C LEU A 139 -13.40 1.10 -0.61
N ARG A 140 -14.21 2.16 -0.59
CA ARG A 140 -15.61 2.12 -0.17
C ARG A 140 -16.46 1.32 -1.15
N GLU A 141 -16.33 1.60 -2.45
CA GLU A 141 -17.01 0.85 -3.51
C GLU A 141 -16.71 -0.65 -3.41
N GLY A 142 -15.43 -1.03 -3.30
CA GLY A 142 -15.05 -2.44 -3.15
C GLY A 142 -15.52 -3.07 -1.83
N PHE A 143 -15.78 -2.29 -0.78
CA PHE A 143 -16.43 -2.79 0.43
C PHE A 143 -17.93 -3.01 0.19
N ASP A 144 -18.62 -2.05 -0.42
CA ASP A 144 -20.05 -2.13 -0.72
C ASP A 144 -20.35 -3.33 -1.64
N GLU A 145 -19.49 -3.58 -2.63
CA GLU A 145 -19.56 -4.77 -3.50
C GLU A 145 -19.41 -6.07 -2.69
N ALA A 146 -18.40 -6.17 -1.82
CA ALA A 146 -18.18 -7.35 -0.99
C ALA A 146 -19.34 -7.62 -0.02
N VAL A 147 -19.94 -6.55 0.54
CA VAL A 147 -21.14 -6.64 1.41
C VAL A 147 -22.35 -7.12 0.61
N ALA A 148 -22.54 -6.59 -0.60
CA ALA A 148 -23.65 -6.99 -1.46
C ALA A 148 -23.50 -8.45 -1.94
N GLU A 149 -22.32 -8.90 -2.33
CA GLU A 149 -22.01 -10.28 -2.70
C GLU A 149 -22.28 -11.26 -1.54
N ALA A 150 -22.01 -10.82 -0.30
CA ALA A 150 -22.32 -11.60 0.90
C ALA A 150 -23.82 -11.63 1.26
N GLY A 151 -24.67 -10.89 0.53
CA GLY A 151 -26.09 -10.76 0.83
C GLY A 151 -26.39 -10.01 2.12
N LEU A 152 -25.44 -9.20 2.62
CA LEU A 152 -25.63 -8.39 3.81
C LEU A 152 -26.30 -7.05 3.46
N PRO A 153 -27.07 -6.45 4.38
CA PRO A 153 -27.59 -5.10 4.22
C PRO A 153 -26.45 -4.08 4.04
N ALA A 154 -26.70 -3.01 3.27
CA ALA A 154 -25.74 -1.92 3.15
C ALA A 154 -25.41 -1.32 4.53
N ALA A 155 -24.13 -1.04 4.77
CA ALA A 155 -23.64 -0.44 6.00
C ALA A 155 -22.81 0.82 5.68
N THR A 156 -22.90 1.84 6.53
CA THR A 156 -22.00 2.99 6.46
C THR A 156 -20.99 2.93 7.59
N VAL A 157 -19.77 3.39 7.30
CA VAL A 157 -18.67 3.41 8.27
C VAL A 157 -18.09 4.82 8.29
N ASP A 158 -18.21 5.49 9.43
CA ASP A 158 -17.57 6.77 9.68
C ASP A 158 -16.16 6.54 10.22
N ALA A 159 -15.20 6.79 9.35
CA ALA A 159 -13.78 6.68 9.61
C ALA A 159 -13.02 7.63 8.68
N SER A 160 -11.84 8.10 9.10
CA SER A 160 -11.00 8.95 8.26
C SER A 160 -10.51 8.19 7.01
N ASP A 161 -10.12 8.92 5.97
CA ASP A 161 -9.59 8.33 4.74
C ASP A 161 -8.36 7.44 5.02
N LEU A 162 -7.51 7.85 5.95
CA LEU A 162 -6.36 7.05 6.37
C LEU A 162 -6.80 5.76 7.10
N GLN A 163 -7.82 5.82 7.96
CA GLN A 163 -8.37 4.63 8.62
C GLN A 163 -9.00 3.67 7.59
N TRP A 164 -9.73 4.19 6.59
CA TRP A 164 -10.22 3.40 5.47
C TRP A 164 -9.07 2.72 4.73
N PHE A 165 -8.05 3.48 4.35
CA PHE A 165 -6.90 2.97 3.62
C PHE A 165 -6.17 1.87 4.42
N ARG A 166 -5.74 2.18 5.64
CA ARG A 166 -4.99 1.21 6.46
C ARG A 166 -5.84 0.02 6.88
N GLY A 167 -7.11 0.24 7.22
CA GLY A 167 -8.03 -0.81 7.64
C GLY A 167 -8.33 -1.80 6.52
N ARG A 168 -8.75 -1.31 5.34
CA ARG A 168 -9.07 -2.17 4.20
C ARG A 168 -7.89 -3.02 3.74
N LEU A 169 -6.67 -2.48 3.85
CA LEU A 169 -5.44 -3.17 3.43
C LEU A 169 -4.85 -4.08 4.53
N GLY A 170 -5.59 -4.34 5.61
CA GLY A 170 -5.19 -5.31 6.62
C GLY A 170 -4.17 -4.81 7.64
N ARG A 171 -3.95 -3.51 7.74
CA ARG A 171 -3.03 -2.88 8.70
C ARG A 171 -3.70 -2.53 10.02
N ARG A 172 -4.91 -3.03 10.23
CA ARG A 172 -5.66 -2.94 11.48
C ARG A 172 -6.12 -4.30 11.93
N THR A 173 -6.25 -4.47 13.22
CA THR A 173 -6.91 -5.63 13.81
C THR A 173 -8.42 -5.52 13.62
N ALA A 174 -9.13 -6.64 13.76
CA ALA A 174 -10.59 -6.62 13.78
C ALA A 174 -11.14 -5.76 14.93
N ASP A 175 -10.45 -5.72 16.08
CA ASP A 175 -10.90 -4.94 17.23
C ASP A 175 -10.74 -3.43 16.98
N GLU A 176 -9.65 -3.01 16.33
CA GLU A 176 -9.50 -1.62 15.90
C GLU A 176 -10.58 -1.21 14.90
N VAL A 177 -10.87 -2.05 13.89
CA VAL A 177 -11.92 -1.76 12.90
C VAL A 177 -13.32 -1.74 13.54
N ARG A 178 -13.58 -2.54 14.57
CA ARG A 178 -14.86 -2.48 15.32
C ARG A 178 -15.11 -1.13 15.99
N THR A 179 -14.08 -0.37 16.31
CA THR A 179 -14.21 0.95 16.95
C THR A 179 -14.63 2.07 16.01
N TYR A 180 -14.65 1.83 14.70
CA TYR A 180 -15.11 2.82 13.74
C TYR A 180 -16.61 3.12 13.89
N GLY A 181 -17.06 4.24 13.33
CA GLY A 181 -18.46 4.66 13.43
C GLY A 181 -19.38 3.85 12.51
N TRP A 182 -19.66 2.59 12.85
CA TRP A 182 -20.56 1.72 12.10
C TRP A 182 -22.02 2.09 12.28
N SER A 183 -22.80 2.10 11.19
CA SER A 183 -24.27 2.26 11.26
C SER A 183 -24.99 0.99 11.71
N VAL A 184 -24.31 -0.14 11.80
CA VAL A 184 -24.80 -1.48 12.13
C VAL A 184 -23.82 -2.18 13.08
N ASP A 185 -24.21 -3.34 13.65
CA ASP A 185 -23.24 -4.21 14.33
C ASP A 185 -22.20 -4.72 13.32
N PRO A 186 -20.90 -4.43 13.49
CA PRO A 186 -19.88 -4.79 12.52
C PRO A 186 -19.57 -6.29 12.46
N ALA A 187 -20.03 -7.10 13.39
CA ALA A 187 -19.58 -8.50 13.54
C ALA A 187 -19.69 -9.32 12.24
N ALA A 188 -20.78 -9.15 11.48
CA ALA A 188 -21.00 -9.87 10.23
C ALA A 188 -20.21 -9.27 9.04
N TYR A 189 -19.69 -8.05 9.18
CA TYR A 189 -19.04 -7.31 8.09
C TYR A 189 -17.52 -7.42 8.13
N LEU A 190 -16.94 -7.80 9.26
CA LEU A 190 -15.48 -7.84 9.43
C LEU A 190 -14.79 -8.82 8.48
N ASP A 191 -15.43 -9.94 8.14
CA ASP A 191 -14.87 -10.92 7.20
C ASP A 191 -14.84 -10.40 5.75
N HIS A 192 -15.61 -9.33 5.47
CA HIS A 192 -15.68 -8.66 4.16
C HIS A 192 -14.93 -7.33 4.14
N TRP A 193 -14.40 -6.90 5.30
CA TRP A 193 -13.66 -5.65 5.42
C TRP A 193 -12.26 -5.70 4.84
N PHE A 194 -11.53 -6.78 5.06
CA PHE A 194 -10.09 -6.86 4.76
C PHE A 194 -9.82 -7.40 3.35
N ILE A 195 -8.99 -6.70 2.56
CA ILE A 195 -8.59 -7.14 1.21
C ILE A 195 -7.44 -8.15 1.30
N PHE A 196 -6.45 -7.93 2.17
CA PHE A 196 -5.23 -8.74 2.28
C PHE A 196 -5.08 -9.40 3.67
N GLY A 197 -6.15 -9.90 4.23
CA GLY A 197 -6.13 -10.38 5.61
C GLY A 197 -6.12 -9.23 6.61
N ARG A 198 -5.81 -9.50 7.87
CA ARG A 198 -5.83 -8.50 8.95
C ARG A 198 -4.60 -8.62 9.83
N ALA A 199 -4.18 -7.54 10.46
CA ALA A 199 -3.17 -7.58 11.50
C ALA A 199 -3.65 -8.42 12.70
N GLU A 200 -2.80 -9.31 13.19
CA GLU A 200 -3.10 -10.12 14.40
C GLU A 200 -2.98 -9.30 15.68
N ARG A 201 -2.20 -8.22 15.63
CA ARG A 201 -1.97 -7.27 16.73
C ARG A 201 -1.89 -5.86 16.18
N SER A 202 -2.17 -4.86 17.01
CA SER A 202 -1.99 -3.46 16.63
C SER A 202 -0.54 -3.21 16.19
N LEU A 203 -0.39 -2.50 15.09
CA LEU A 203 0.91 -2.10 14.54
C LEU A 203 1.49 -0.86 15.24
N GLY A 204 0.75 -0.26 16.18
CA GLY A 204 1.19 0.93 16.92
C GLY A 204 1.39 2.15 16.02
N GLU A 205 0.63 2.24 14.93
CA GLU A 205 0.76 3.35 13.99
C GLU A 205 0.35 4.67 14.62
N THR A 206 1.11 5.71 14.33
CA THR A 206 0.79 7.10 14.69
C THR A 206 0.47 7.88 13.42
N CYS A 207 -0.50 8.80 13.49
CA CYS A 207 -0.90 9.67 12.40
C CYS A 207 -0.60 11.12 12.75
N SER A 208 -0.41 11.98 11.75
CA SER A 208 -0.12 13.41 11.94
C SER A 208 -1.24 14.14 12.70
N ASP A 209 -2.47 13.61 12.65
CA ASP A 209 -3.69 14.22 13.24
C ASP A 209 -4.06 13.62 14.63
N GLY A 210 -3.17 12.87 15.28
CA GLY A 210 -3.40 12.22 16.57
C GLY A 210 -3.38 10.69 16.48
N PRO A 211 -3.65 9.98 17.59
CA PRO A 211 -3.70 8.52 17.58
C PRO A 211 -4.77 8.02 16.63
N ALA A 212 -4.39 7.07 15.79
CA ALA A 212 -5.27 6.41 14.83
C ALA A 212 -6.31 5.53 15.51
#